data_e39468cc9c0984ffd7091858884c0fde
#
_entry.id   e39468cc9c0984ffd7091858884c0fde
#
_cell.length_a   1.000
_cell.length_b   1.000
_cell.length_c   1.000
_cell.angle_alpha   90.00
_cell.angle_beta   90.00
_cell.angle_gamma   90.00
#
_symmetry.space_group_name_H-M   'P 1'
#
loop_
_entity.id
_entity.type
_entity.pdbx_description
1 polymer ?
#
loop_
_entity_poly.entity_id
_entity_poly.type
_entity_poly.pdbx_seq_one_letter_code
_entity_poly.pdbx_strand_id
1 'polypeptide(L)'
;MPTSTEADLYYDPYSVELNMDPYSVFARISEEAPLYYNEQHDFYALSRYDDVNKAVIDHETFISGRGALLEIIKSGMEIPPGTLIFEDPPIHNIHRNLLSRVFTPRKVLALEPQIREFTARCLDPLVGSDRFDFVNDLGEQMPMRVIGMLLGIPEDRQRAITDHGEETLQGQTVDALATGEVFAEFIDWRTQHPSDDIMTDLLNAEFTDETGTVRTLRRDELLLYLTVIATAGSETTTRLIGWAGKTLADVPDQRRELVENPEFIPQAIEEILRWEPPALQIARYVTRDVEYYGQTVPEGSAMLMLVGAANRDHRRFAPNGDVFDIHREQKSHMTFGAGTHFCMGNALARLEGRIALEEILKRFPEWEVDWANAKPSETAAVRGWASMPTFVS
;
A
#
# COMPACT_ATOMS: atom_id res chain seq x y z
N MET A 1 -18.65 22.97 38.97
CA MET A 1 -17.56 22.20 38.33
C MET A 1 -17.71 22.37 36.84
N PRO A 2 -16.72 22.90 36.12
CA PRO A 2 -16.86 23.01 34.68
C PRO A 2 -16.79 21.58 34.08
N THR A 3 -17.76 21.30 33.25
CA THR A 3 -17.87 20.13 32.39
C THR A 3 -16.62 20.03 31.54
N SER A 4 -16.10 18.81 31.38
CA SER A 4 -14.99 18.48 30.50
C SER A 4 -15.17 19.18 29.16
N THR A 5 -14.24 20.05 28.79
CA THR A 5 -14.12 20.58 27.43
C THR A 5 -13.97 19.39 26.49
N GLU A 6 -14.96 19.23 25.60
CA GLU A 6 -14.79 18.38 24.40
C GLU A 6 -13.47 18.83 23.77
N ALA A 7 -12.49 17.93 23.74
CA ALA A 7 -11.26 18.23 23.03
C ALA A 7 -11.62 18.49 21.57
N ASP A 8 -11.14 19.61 21.00
CA ASP A 8 -11.40 19.98 19.61
C ASP A 8 -11.07 18.79 18.70
N LEU A 9 -11.95 18.53 17.73
CA LEU A 9 -11.76 17.47 16.76
C LEU A 9 -10.59 17.85 15.84
N TYR A 10 -9.46 17.19 16.01
CA TYR A 10 -8.23 17.48 15.26
C TYR A 10 -7.58 16.20 14.74
N TYR A 11 -7.18 16.20 13.48
CA TYR A 11 -6.44 15.14 12.83
C TYR A 11 -5.18 15.69 12.15
N ASP A 12 -4.02 15.23 12.58
CA ASP A 12 -2.73 15.54 11.97
C ASP A 12 -2.28 14.38 11.06
N PRO A 13 -2.31 14.56 9.72
CA PRO A 13 -1.93 13.50 8.79
C PRO A 13 -0.43 13.18 8.81
N TYR A 14 0.40 14.02 9.41
CA TYR A 14 1.85 13.84 9.52
C TYR A 14 2.29 13.23 10.85
N SER A 15 1.40 13.09 11.82
CA SER A 15 1.71 12.48 13.10
C SER A 15 1.83 10.97 12.98
N VAL A 16 3.06 10.46 13.08
CA VAL A 16 3.33 9.01 13.08
C VAL A 16 2.59 8.33 14.24
N GLU A 17 2.65 8.91 15.44
CA GLU A 17 1.99 8.37 16.63
C GLU A 17 0.46 8.25 16.44
N LEU A 18 -0.18 9.34 15.96
CA LEU A 18 -1.62 9.32 15.70
C LEU A 18 -1.98 8.31 14.61
N ASN A 19 -1.18 8.22 13.55
CA ASN A 19 -1.44 7.32 12.44
C ASN A 19 -1.25 5.83 12.80
N MET A 20 -0.59 5.50 13.91
CA MET A 20 -0.56 4.11 14.39
C MET A 20 -1.91 3.65 14.94
N ASP A 21 -2.72 4.55 15.55
CA ASP A 21 -4.09 4.27 15.98
C ASP A 21 -5.00 5.51 15.81
N PRO A 22 -5.43 5.84 14.58
CA PRO A 22 -6.23 7.03 14.29
C PRO A 22 -7.74 6.80 14.48
N TYR A 23 -8.17 5.61 14.82
CA TYR A 23 -9.57 5.18 14.62
C TYR A 23 -10.57 5.88 15.53
N SER A 24 -10.17 6.27 16.73
CA SER A 24 -11.01 7.08 17.63
C SER A 24 -11.29 8.45 17.03
N VAL A 25 -10.28 9.08 16.41
CA VAL A 25 -10.42 10.37 15.71
C VAL A 25 -11.23 10.18 14.43
N PHE A 26 -10.98 9.13 13.66
CA PHE A 26 -11.71 8.83 12.43
C PHE A 26 -13.21 8.58 12.68
N ALA A 27 -13.55 7.87 13.75
CA ALA A 27 -14.95 7.66 14.14
C ALA A 27 -15.65 8.99 14.43
N ARG A 28 -14.99 9.89 15.18
CA ARG A 28 -15.52 11.24 15.44
C ARG A 28 -15.65 12.07 14.17
N ILE A 29 -14.65 12.08 13.30
CA ILE A 29 -14.73 12.77 11.99
C ILE A 29 -15.93 12.26 11.21
N SER A 30 -16.13 10.95 11.13
CA SER A 30 -17.22 10.34 10.38
C SER A 30 -18.61 10.73 10.88
N GLU A 31 -18.76 10.95 12.19
CA GLU A 31 -20.06 11.31 12.78
C GLU A 31 -20.27 12.81 12.91
N GLU A 32 -19.26 13.55 13.40
CA GLU A 32 -19.37 14.96 13.78
C GLU A 32 -19.05 15.91 12.61
N ALA A 33 -18.12 15.54 11.73
CA ALA A 33 -17.65 16.37 10.61
C ALA A 33 -17.39 15.52 9.35
N PRO A 34 -18.43 14.96 8.70
CA PRO A 34 -18.26 14.07 7.54
C PRO A 34 -17.57 14.72 6.33
N LEU A 35 -17.63 16.04 6.20
CA LEU A 35 -16.64 16.85 5.51
C LEU A 35 -15.82 17.56 6.58
N TYR A 36 -14.60 17.11 6.82
CA TYR A 36 -13.67 17.69 7.78
C TYR A 36 -12.77 18.71 7.10
N TYR A 37 -12.51 19.85 7.75
CA TYR A 37 -11.51 20.83 7.31
C TYR A 37 -10.46 21.00 8.39
N ASN A 38 -9.17 20.85 8.00
CA ASN A 38 -8.04 21.13 8.86
C ASN A 38 -7.46 22.50 8.51
N GLU A 39 -7.65 23.48 9.40
CA GLU A 39 -7.20 24.86 9.19
C GLU A 39 -5.67 24.96 9.24
N GLN A 40 -4.99 24.15 10.06
CA GLN A 40 -3.54 24.21 10.24
C GLN A 40 -2.78 23.75 9.00
N HIS A 41 -3.23 22.66 8.37
CA HIS A 41 -2.61 22.07 7.19
C HIS A 41 -3.36 22.37 5.90
N ASP A 42 -4.45 23.12 5.99
CA ASP A 42 -5.29 23.60 4.89
C ASP A 42 -5.68 22.48 3.92
N PHE A 43 -6.45 21.49 4.41
CA PHE A 43 -7.02 20.43 3.60
C PHE A 43 -8.45 20.08 4.06
N TYR A 44 -9.22 19.54 3.12
CA TYR A 44 -10.49 18.88 3.40
C TYR A 44 -10.33 17.39 3.48
N ALA A 45 -11.21 16.69 4.20
CA ALA A 45 -11.21 15.24 4.24
C ALA A 45 -12.62 14.64 4.21
N LEU A 46 -12.76 13.51 3.50
CA LEU A 46 -13.92 12.63 3.48
C LEU A 46 -13.60 11.34 4.23
N SER A 47 -14.54 10.88 5.06
CA SER A 47 -14.32 9.71 5.94
C SER A 47 -15.32 8.57 5.73
N ARG A 48 -16.53 8.87 5.23
CA ARG A 48 -17.57 7.87 5.00
C ARG A 48 -17.31 7.09 3.72
N TYR A 49 -17.57 5.79 3.75
CA TYR A 49 -17.24 4.89 2.63
C TYR A 49 -17.80 5.37 1.29
N ASP A 50 -19.09 5.71 1.22
CA ASP A 50 -19.73 6.08 -0.04
C ASP A 50 -19.18 7.40 -0.60
N ASP A 51 -18.82 8.36 0.25
CA ASP A 51 -18.25 9.64 -0.17
C ASP A 51 -16.80 9.44 -0.67
N VAL A 52 -16.00 8.68 0.09
CA VAL A 52 -14.63 8.33 -0.31
C VAL A 52 -14.65 7.57 -1.65
N ASN A 53 -15.51 6.57 -1.79
CA ASN A 53 -15.61 5.79 -3.02
C ASN A 53 -16.03 6.65 -4.22
N LYS A 54 -17.03 7.54 -4.05
CA LYS A 54 -17.45 8.45 -5.12
C LYS A 54 -16.32 9.41 -5.52
N ALA A 55 -15.62 9.99 -4.54
CA ALA A 55 -14.53 10.93 -4.80
C ALA A 55 -13.33 10.25 -5.49
N VAL A 56 -12.96 9.03 -5.09
CA VAL A 56 -11.85 8.27 -5.72
C VAL A 56 -12.17 7.90 -7.17
N ILE A 57 -13.44 7.69 -7.51
CA ILE A 57 -13.86 7.34 -8.88
C ILE A 57 -13.97 8.60 -9.78
N ASP A 58 -14.32 9.73 -9.22
CA ASP A 58 -14.47 11.01 -9.95
C ASP A 58 -13.10 11.65 -10.24
N HIS A 59 -12.40 11.08 -11.21
CA HIS A 59 -11.07 11.53 -11.64
C HIS A 59 -11.08 12.84 -12.45
N GLU A 60 -12.24 13.41 -12.76
CA GLU A 60 -12.34 14.73 -13.40
C GLU A 60 -12.35 15.86 -12.36
N THR A 61 -12.97 15.60 -11.21
CA THR A 61 -13.05 16.56 -10.11
C THR A 61 -11.88 16.42 -9.14
N PHE A 62 -11.47 15.18 -8.84
CA PHE A 62 -10.42 14.86 -7.89
C PHE A 62 -9.23 14.21 -8.61
N ILE A 63 -8.34 15.05 -9.13
CA ILE A 63 -7.23 14.62 -9.99
C ILE A 63 -6.00 14.18 -9.19
N SER A 64 -5.19 13.32 -9.84
CA SER A 64 -3.90 12.85 -9.33
C SER A 64 -2.72 13.63 -9.87
N GLY A 65 -2.89 14.35 -10.99
CA GLY A 65 -1.81 15.02 -11.70
C GLY A 65 -1.14 16.19 -10.95
N ARG A 66 -1.69 16.57 -9.79
CA ARG A 66 -1.08 17.53 -8.87
C ARG A 66 -0.53 16.87 -7.60
N GLY A 67 -0.56 15.54 -7.53
CA GLY A 67 -0.12 14.74 -6.38
C GLY A 67 -1.22 13.83 -5.83
N ALA A 68 -0.79 12.71 -5.23
CA ALA A 68 -1.64 11.78 -4.49
C ALA A 68 -1.28 11.72 -3.00
N LEU A 69 -0.32 12.56 -2.57
CA LEU A 69 0.07 12.82 -1.19
C LEU A 69 -0.15 14.30 -0.89
N LEU A 70 -0.54 14.61 0.34
CA LEU A 70 -0.86 15.99 0.74
C LEU A 70 0.33 16.93 0.57
N GLU A 71 1.51 16.53 0.97
CA GLU A 71 2.75 17.29 0.86
C GLU A 71 3.12 17.62 -0.59
N ILE A 72 2.87 16.71 -1.52
CA ILE A 72 3.12 16.94 -2.96
C ILE A 72 2.15 18.00 -3.49
N ILE A 73 0.85 17.88 -3.18
CA ILE A 73 -0.15 18.87 -3.59
C ILE A 73 0.20 20.25 -3.03
N LYS A 74 0.55 20.31 -1.73
CA LYS A 74 0.88 21.56 -1.05
C LYS A 74 2.19 22.20 -1.51
N SER A 75 3.16 21.39 -1.93
CA SER A 75 4.44 21.93 -2.47
C SER A 75 4.28 22.61 -3.83
N GLY A 76 3.24 22.25 -4.57
CA GLY A 76 3.06 22.71 -5.97
C GLY A 76 4.14 22.23 -6.93
N MET A 77 4.89 21.19 -6.56
CA MET A 77 5.99 20.64 -7.36
C MET A 77 5.44 20.08 -8.69
N GLU A 78 6.17 20.33 -9.79
CA GLU A 78 5.87 19.67 -11.04
C GLU A 78 6.28 18.19 -10.98
N ILE A 79 5.35 17.32 -11.32
CA ILE A 79 5.58 15.87 -11.33
C ILE A 79 6.05 15.45 -12.72
N PRO A 80 7.17 14.70 -12.83
CA PRO A 80 7.63 14.20 -14.11
C PRO A 80 6.58 13.32 -14.81
N PRO A 81 6.36 13.47 -16.12
CA PRO A 81 5.51 12.57 -16.90
C PRO A 81 6.00 11.11 -16.81
N GLY A 82 5.08 10.15 -16.75
CA GLY A 82 5.41 8.72 -16.64
C GLY A 82 5.29 8.18 -15.20
N THR A 83 5.05 9.04 -14.21
CA THR A 83 4.76 8.58 -12.84
C THR A 83 3.28 8.21 -12.72
N LEU A 84 2.94 6.97 -13.08
CA LEU A 84 1.56 6.48 -13.24
C LEU A 84 0.60 6.88 -12.11
N ILE A 85 1.06 6.86 -10.86
CA ILE A 85 0.24 7.20 -9.68
C ILE A 85 -0.16 8.67 -9.62
N PHE A 86 0.53 9.52 -10.38
CA PHE A 86 0.30 10.97 -10.50
C PHE A 86 -0.15 11.37 -11.91
N GLU A 87 -0.72 10.47 -12.67
CA GLU A 87 -1.27 10.77 -13.98
C GLU A 87 -2.80 10.75 -13.95
N ASP A 88 -3.40 11.49 -14.86
CA ASP A 88 -4.85 11.48 -15.09
C ASP A 88 -5.17 11.00 -16.51
N PRO A 89 -6.38 10.49 -16.76
CA PRO A 89 -6.82 10.20 -18.12
C PRO A 89 -6.73 11.44 -19.05
N PRO A 90 -6.36 11.28 -20.34
CA PRO A 90 -6.20 10.01 -21.06
C PRO A 90 -4.82 9.34 -20.91
N ILE A 91 -3.78 10.07 -20.52
CA ILE A 91 -2.40 9.58 -20.45
C ILE A 91 -2.29 8.38 -19.49
N HIS A 92 -2.86 8.52 -18.31
CA HIS A 92 -2.93 7.42 -17.34
C HIS A 92 -3.46 6.12 -17.95
N ASN A 93 -4.52 6.19 -18.76
CA ASN A 93 -5.12 5.00 -19.37
C ASN A 93 -4.17 4.31 -20.35
N ILE A 94 -3.36 5.09 -21.10
CA ILE A 94 -2.36 4.56 -22.03
C ILE A 94 -1.31 3.76 -21.25
N HIS A 95 -0.71 4.37 -20.25
CA HIS A 95 0.34 3.76 -19.44
C HIS A 95 -0.20 2.61 -18.58
N ARG A 96 -1.38 2.77 -17.99
CA ARG A 96 -2.06 1.72 -17.23
C ARG A 96 -2.33 0.48 -18.07
N ASN A 97 -2.84 0.66 -19.29
CA ASN A 97 -3.11 -0.44 -20.21
C ASN A 97 -1.84 -1.21 -20.59
N LEU A 98 -0.74 -0.49 -20.79
CA LEU A 98 0.56 -1.09 -21.06
C LEU A 98 1.01 -2.00 -19.92
N LEU A 99 1.03 -1.47 -18.69
CA LEU A 99 1.45 -2.22 -17.50
C LEU A 99 0.50 -3.37 -17.15
N SER A 100 -0.81 -3.21 -17.35
CA SER A 100 -1.80 -4.26 -17.07
C SER A 100 -1.62 -5.50 -17.94
N ARG A 101 -0.99 -5.39 -19.11
CA ARG A 101 -0.69 -6.57 -19.97
C ARG A 101 0.35 -7.49 -19.35
N VAL A 102 1.22 -6.94 -18.52
CA VAL A 102 2.32 -7.69 -17.89
C VAL A 102 2.00 -8.11 -16.46
N PHE A 103 1.15 -7.36 -15.74
CA PHE A 103 0.66 -7.69 -14.38
C PHE A 103 -0.65 -8.49 -14.41
N THR A 104 -0.68 -9.59 -15.15
CA THR A 104 -1.89 -10.41 -15.21
C THR A 104 -2.01 -11.33 -13.99
N PRO A 105 -3.23 -11.64 -13.49
CA PRO A 105 -3.42 -12.60 -12.39
C PRO A 105 -2.74 -13.95 -12.65
N ARG A 106 -2.67 -14.41 -13.89
CA ARG A 106 -2.01 -15.67 -14.27
C ARG A 106 -0.49 -15.61 -14.02
N LYS A 107 0.17 -14.49 -14.40
CA LYS A 107 1.61 -14.30 -14.17
C LYS A 107 1.92 -14.18 -12.68
N VAL A 108 1.07 -13.46 -11.95
CA VAL A 108 1.19 -13.32 -10.49
C VAL A 108 1.07 -14.69 -9.81
N LEU A 109 0.05 -15.48 -10.12
CA LEU A 109 -0.15 -16.81 -9.55
C LEU A 109 0.98 -17.80 -9.90
N ALA A 110 1.63 -17.63 -11.04
CA ALA A 110 2.76 -18.47 -11.43
C ALA A 110 3.99 -18.28 -10.52
N LEU A 111 4.06 -17.18 -9.75
CA LEU A 111 5.12 -16.91 -8.78
C LEU A 111 4.93 -17.64 -7.45
N GLU A 112 3.74 -18.19 -7.16
CA GLU A 112 3.44 -18.80 -5.86
C GLU A 112 4.49 -19.80 -5.38
N PRO A 113 4.97 -20.75 -6.20
CA PRO A 113 5.99 -21.71 -5.75
C PRO A 113 7.30 -21.04 -5.32
N GLN A 114 7.74 -20.02 -6.06
CA GLN A 114 8.98 -19.30 -5.77
C GLN A 114 8.85 -18.42 -4.52
N ILE A 115 7.70 -17.72 -4.37
CA ILE A 115 7.41 -16.92 -3.18
C ILE A 115 7.40 -17.82 -1.94
N ARG A 116 6.73 -18.97 -2.02
CA ARG A 116 6.64 -19.93 -0.93
C ARG A 116 8.02 -20.49 -0.54
N GLU A 117 8.83 -20.89 -1.52
CA GLU A 117 10.20 -21.34 -1.29
C GLU A 117 11.04 -20.25 -0.63
N PHE A 118 10.94 -19.02 -1.10
CA PHE A 118 11.67 -17.90 -0.52
C PHE A 118 11.22 -17.61 0.92
N THR A 119 9.91 -17.57 1.17
CA THR A 119 9.36 -17.38 2.51
C THR A 119 9.84 -18.47 3.47
N ALA A 120 9.85 -19.72 3.01
CA ALA A 120 10.38 -20.83 3.80
C ALA A 120 11.87 -20.63 4.12
N ARG A 121 12.68 -20.19 3.16
CA ARG A 121 14.11 -19.89 3.41
C ARG A 121 14.35 -18.77 4.43
N CYS A 122 13.44 -17.80 4.53
CA CYS A 122 13.51 -16.77 5.57
C CYS A 122 13.16 -17.34 6.95
N LEU A 123 12.15 -18.19 7.04
CA LEU A 123 11.59 -18.63 8.31
C LEU A 123 12.21 -19.92 8.86
N ASP A 124 12.67 -20.86 8.01
CA ASP A 124 13.23 -22.16 8.45
C ASP A 124 14.43 -22.03 9.42
N PRO A 125 15.37 -21.08 9.22
CA PRO A 125 16.47 -20.88 10.16
C PRO A 125 16.04 -20.40 11.56
N LEU A 126 14.83 -19.85 11.69
CA LEU A 126 14.30 -19.31 12.92
C LEU A 126 13.49 -20.35 13.73
N VAL A 127 13.22 -21.53 13.14
CA VAL A 127 12.51 -22.60 13.82
C VAL A 127 13.36 -23.13 15.00
N GLY A 128 12.77 -23.09 16.20
CA GLY A 128 13.46 -23.42 17.45
C GLY A 128 14.10 -22.22 18.15
N SER A 129 14.05 -21.03 17.55
CA SER A 129 14.31 -19.78 18.26
C SER A 129 13.11 -19.42 19.14
N ASP A 130 13.36 -18.64 20.18
CA ASP A 130 12.31 -18.08 21.05
C ASP A 130 11.78 -16.73 20.53
N ARG A 131 12.34 -16.23 19.42
CA ARG A 131 12.02 -14.93 18.83
C ARG A 131 12.18 -14.91 17.32
N PHE A 132 11.39 -14.09 16.65
CA PHE A 132 11.63 -13.57 15.30
C PHE A 132 11.02 -12.16 15.15
N ASP A 133 11.43 -11.43 14.12
CA ASP A 133 10.90 -10.10 13.81
C ASP A 133 10.05 -10.18 12.53
N PHE A 134 8.75 -9.86 12.63
CA PHE A 134 7.84 -9.90 11.48
C PHE A 134 8.26 -8.99 10.33
N VAL A 135 8.93 -7.90 10.64
CA VAL A 135 9.38 -6.92 9.65
C VAL A 135 10.75 -7.31 9.12
N ASN A 136 11.78 -7.36 9.99
CA ASN A 136 13.15 -7.55 9.54
C ASN A 136 13.43 -8.95 8.96
N ASP A 137 12.85 -10.01 9.55
CA ASP A 137 13.13 -11.38 9.12
C ASP A 137 12.28 -11.82 7.93
N LEU A 138 11.12 -11.17 7.68
CA LEU A 138 10.22 -11.54 6.59
C LEU A 138 9.71 -10.35 5.78
N GLY A 139 9.11 -9.36 6.45
CA GLY A 139 8.38 -8.27 5.79
C GLY A 139 9.23 -7.46 4.83
N GLU A 140 10.47 -7.14 5.17
CA GLU A 140 11.41 -6.42 4.31
C GLU A 140 12.05 -7.33 3.27
N GLN A 141 12.25 -8.59 3.61
CA GLN A 141 12.96 -9.53 2.74
C GLN A 141 12.09 -10.02 1.57
N MET A 142 10.83 -10.37 1.84
CA MET A 142 9.99 -11.08 0.87
C MET A 142 9.50 -10.18 -0.29
N PRO A 143 8.88 -9.00 -0.07
CA PRO A 143 8.25 -8.25 -1.16
C PRO A 143 9.25 -7.78 -2.21
N MET A 144 10.42 -7.29 -1.80
CA MET A 144 11.45 -6.86 -2.74
C MET A 144 11.98 -8.02 -3.59
N ARG A 145 12.12 -9.21 -3.00
CA ARG A 145 12.47 -10.42 -3.73
C ARG A 145 11.41 -10.82 -4.74
N VAL A 146 10.15 -10.73 -4.37
CA VAL A 146 9.02 -11.04 -5.26
C VAL A 146 8.99 -10.07 -6.45
N ILE A 147 9.23 -8.78 -6.21
CA ILE A 147 9.39 -7.82 -7.30
C ILE A 147 10.58 -8.17 -8.18
N GLY A 148 11.72 -8.53 -7.59
CA GLY A 148 12.88 -9.00 -8.36
C GLY A 148 12.55 -10.22 -9.23
N MET A 149 11.84 -11.21 -8.69
CA MET A 149 11.36 -12.37 -9.45
C MET A 149 10.43 -11.97 -10.58
N LEU A 150 9.46 -11.09 -10.28
CA LEU A 150 8.50 -10.58 -11.24
C LEU A 150 9.19 -9.86 -12.42
N LEU A 151 10.20 -9.07 -12.12
CA LEU A 151 10.99 -8.33 -13.12
C LEU A 151 12.06 -9.21 -13.81
N GLY A 152 12.25 -10.45 -13.36
CA GLY A 152 13.27 -11.35 -13.90
C GLY A 152 14.69 -10.97 -13.51
N ILE A 153 14.88 -10.28 -12.38
CA ILE A 153 16.20 -9.91 -11.86
C ILE A 153 16.86 -11.13 -11.23
N PRO A 154 18.10 -11.51 -11.63
CA PRO A 154 18.83 -12.60 -11.03
C PRO A 154 19.00 -12.45 -9.52
N GLU A 155 18.87 -13.55 -8.77
CA GLU A 155 18.82 -13.53 -7.30
C GLU A 155 20.07 -12.90 -6.66
N ASP A 156 21.25 -13.12 -7.24
CA ASP A 156 22.51 -12.54 -6.80
C ASP A 156 22.59 -11.01 -6.95
N ARG A 157 21.76 -10.43 -7.83
CA ARG A 157 21.66 -8.98 -8.06
C ARG A 157 20.52 -8.33 -7.28
N GLN A 158 19.55 -9.11 -6.81
CA GLN A 158 18.41 -8.56 -6.06
C GLN A 158 18.80 -7.90 -4.74
N ARG A 159 19.90 -8.34 -4.09
CA ARG A 159 20.41 -7.72 -2.87
C ARG A 159 20.79 -6.26 -3.05
N ALA A 160 21.43 -5.92 -4.15
CA ALA A 160 21.79 -4.52 -4.43
C ALA A 160 20.55 -3.60 -4.52
N ILE A 161 19.42 -4.14 -4.98
CA ILE A 161 18.16 -3.39 -5.08
C ILE A 161 17.53 -3.23 -3.69
N THR A 162 17.61 -4.25 -2.84
CA THR A 162 17.09 -4.19 -1.45
C THR A 162 17.86 -3.16 -0.63
N ASP A 163 19.19 -3.22 -0.67
CA ASP A 163 20.08 -2.34 0.11
C ASP A 163 19.87 -0.85 -0.29
N HIS A 164 19.69 -0.56 -1.58
CA HIS A 164 19.39 0.81 -2.05
C HIS A 164 17.93 1.23 -1.74
N GLY A 165 16.99 0.29 -1.73
CA GLY A 165 15.61 0.54 -1.34
C GLY A 165 15.48 0.98 0.11
N GLU A 166 16.23 0.38 1.01
CA GLU A 166 16.26 0.71 2.44
C GLU A 166 16.83 2.14 2.69
N GLU A 167 17.89 2.52 2.00
CA GLU A 167 18.45 3.88 2.09
C GLU A 167 17.47 4.95 1.60
N THR A 168 16.63 4.62 0.61
CA THR A 168 15.65 5.54 0.03
C THR A 168 14.40 5.68 0.90
N LEU A 169 13.98 4.62 1.59
CA LEU A 169 12.79 4.62 2.45
C LEU A 169 13.02 5.34 3.78
N GLN A 170 14.27 5.48 4.23
CA GLN A 170 14.63 6.11 5.51
C GLN A 170 14.55 7.64 5.54
N GLY A 171 14.20 8.33 4.47
CA GLY A 171 14.10 9.76 4.62
C GLY A 171 13.72 10.69 3.49
N GLN A 172 13.57 10.25 2.23
CA GLN A 172 13.27 11.22 1.17
C GLN A 172 12.45 10.63 0.01
N THR A 173 11.21 11.02 -0.07
CA THR A 173 10.30 10.71 -1.21
C THR A 173 10.83 11.21 -2.57
N VAL A 174 11.82 12.08 -2.57
CA VAL A 174 12.41 12.68 -3.78
C VAL A 174 13.60 11.87 -4.30
N ASP A 175 14.35 11.21 -3.42
CA ASP A 175 15.48 10.35 -3.82
C ASP A 175 15.07 8.98 -4.38
N ALA A 176 13.80 8.59 -4.25
CA ALA A 176 13.27 7.42 -4.96
C ALA A 176 13.44 7.51 -6.49
N LEU A 177 13.51 8.72 -7.03
CA LEU A 177 13.85 8.96 -8.44
C LEU A 177 15.35 8.76 -8.73
N ALA A 178 16.21 8.86 -7.72
CA ALA A 178 17.66 8.64 -7.84
C ALA A 178 18.07 7.16 -7.78
N THR A 179 17.22 6.27 -7.22
CA THR A 179 17.44 4.81 -7.25
C THR A 179 17.35 4.20 -8.64
N GLY A 180 17.06 5.03 -9.64
CA GLY A 180 17.06 4.64 -11.04
C GLY A 180 18.33 3.99 -11.54
N GLU A 181 19.50 4.24 -10.96
CA GLU A 181 20.78 3.70 -11.45
C GLU A 181 20.84 2.16 -11.34
N VAL A 182 20.29 1.58 -10.29
CA VAL A 182 20.30 0.11 -10.09
C VAL A 182 19.49 -0.60 -11.16
N PHE A 183 18.31 -0.07 -11.50
CA PHE A 183 17.49 -0.62 -12.56
C PHE A 183 18.06 -0.31 -13.96
N ALA A 184 18.82 0.79 -14.09
CA ALA A 184 19.42 1.20 -15.35
C ALA A 184 20.35 0.14 -15.93
N GLU A 185 21.30 -0.38 -15.14
CA GLU A 185 22.21 -1.44 -15.55
C GLU A 185 21.45 -2.73 -15.91
N PHE A 186 20.37 -3.02 -15.17
CA PHE A 186 19.57 -4.21 -15.43
C PHE A 186 18.74 -4.08 -16.71
N ILE A 187 18.19 -2.91 -17.01
CA ILE A 187 17.52 -2.63 -18.29
C ILE A 187 18.47 -2.86 -19.45
N ASP A 188 19.70 -2.30 -19.38
CA ASP A 188 20.71 -2.43 -20.42
C ASP A 188 21.14 -3.90 -20.61
N TRP A 189 21.32 -4.63 -19.52
CA TRP A 189 21.65 -6.04 -19.57
C TRP A 189 20.51 -6.88 -20.17
N ARG A 190 19.24 -6.64 -19.75
CA ARG A 190 18.05 -7.38 -20.21
C ARG A 190 17.77 -7.13 -21.69
N THR A 191 18.03 -5.91 -22.17
CA THR A 191 17.93 -5.59 -23.60
C THR A 191 18.81 -6.50 -24.45
N GLN A 192 19.99 -6.89 -23.94
CA GLN A 192 20.91 -7.79 -24.62
C GLN A 192 20.64 -9.29 -24.32
N HIS A 193 19.92 -9.59 -23.26
CA HIS A 193 19.63 -10.93 -22.79
C HIS A 193 18.13 -11.11 -22.53
N PRO A 194 17.28 -11.07 -23.58
CA PRO A 194 15.83 -11.22 -23.42
C PRO A 194 15.46 -12.57 -22.82
N SER A 195 14.39 -12.61 -22.02
CA SER A 195 13.89 -13.79 -21.32
C SER A 195 12.36 -13.71 -21.22
N ASP A 196 11.73 -14.77 -20.72
CA ASP A 196 10.27 -14.81 -20.51
C ASP A 196 9.92 -14.15 -19.15
N ASP A 197 10.12 -12.83 -19.06
CA ASP A 197 9.86 -12.03 -17.87
C ASP A 197 9.19 -10.68 -18.20
N ILE A 198 8.70 -10.02 -17.15
CA ILE A 198 7.99 -8.73 -17.30
C ILE A 198 8.89 -7.63 -17.88
N MET A 199 10.17 -7.63 -17.56
CA MET A 199 11.11 -6.64 -18.10
C MET A 199 11.22 -6.77 -19.63
N THR A 200 11.40 -8.00 -20.12
CA THR A 200 11.45 -8.27 -21.57
C THR A 200 10.12 -7.89 -22.26
N ASP A 201 9.00 -8.21 -21.61
CA ASP A 201 7.69 -7.83 -22.13
C ASP A 201 7.54 -6.31 -22.22
N LEU A 202 7.96 -5.56 -21.21
CA LEU A 202 7.89 -4.11 -21.19
C LEU A 202 8.81 -3.45 -22.24
N LEU A 203 10.03 -3.98 -22.41
CA LEU A 203 10.98 -3.51 -23.42
C LEU A 203 10.42 -3.62 -24.85
N ASN A 204 9.60 -4.64 -25.10
CA ASN A 204 9.06 -4.95 -26.43
C ASN A 204 7.61 -4.55 -26.62
N ALA A 205 6.95 -4.02 -25.58
CA ALA A 205 5.54 -3.66 -25.65
C ALA A 205 5.32 -2.41 -26.48
N GLU A 206 4.70 -2.56 -27.66
CA GLU A 206 4.24 -1.45 -28.46
C GLU A 206 2.94 -0.85 -27.92
N PHE A 207 2.84 0.46 -27.92
CA PHE A 207 1.66 1.21 -27.57
C PHE A 207 1.52 2.46 -28.43
N THR A 208 0.31 2.99 -28.51
CA THR A 208 0.06 4.29 -29.15
C THR A 208 0.11 5.36 -28.06
N ASP A 209 1.03 6.31 -28.18
CA ASP A 209 1.17 7.41 -27.24
C ASP A 209 0.10 8.51 -27.44
N GLU A 210 0.15 9.55 -26.63
CA GLU A 210 -0.80 10.68 -26.65
C GLU A 210 -0.78 11.49 -27.97
N THR A 211 0.28 11.35 -28.76
CA THR A 211 0.40 12.00 -30.10
C THR A 211 -0.18 11.12 -31.20
N GLY A 212 -0.57 9.89 -30.91
CA GLY A 212 -1.01 8.90 -31.91
C GLY A 212 0.14 8.12 -32.55
N THR A 213 1.37 8.27 -32.04
CA THR A 213 2.55 7.56 -32.55
C THR A 213 2.67 6.17 -31.90
N VAL A 214 2.84 5.13 -32.73
CA VAL A 214 3.13 3.78 -32.23
C VAL A 214 4.61 3.67 -31.90
N ARG A 215 4.92 3.34 -30.65
CA ARG A 215 6.29 3.21 -30.14
C ARG A 215 6.39 2.24 -28.97
N THR A 216 7.59 1.90 -28.58
CA THR A 216 7.91 1.21 -27.30
C THR A 216 8.27 2.24 -26.23
N LEU A 217 8.37 1.79 -24.97
CA LEU A 217 8.89 2.63 -23.89
C LEU A 217 10.34 3.03 -24.15
N ARG A 218 10.65 4.28 -23.89
CA ARG A 218 12.05 4.73 -23.81
C ARG A 218 12.68 4.19 -22.54
N ARG A 219 14.01 4.15 -22.50
CA ARG A 219 14.78 3.68 -21.36
C ARG A 219 14.47 4.46 -20.07
N ASP A 220 14.34 5.78 -20.16
CA ASP A 220 14.00 6.66 -19.04
C ASP A 220 12.58 6.41 -18.50
N GLU A 221 11.61 6.21 -19.40
CA GLU A 221 10.24 5.85 -19.03
C GLU A 221 10.18 4.48 -18.33
N LEU A 222 10.87 3.48 -18.89
CA LEU A 222 10.93 2.15 -18.29
C LEU A 222 11.55 2.20 -16.90
N LEU A 223 12.64 2.97 -16.76
CA LEU A 223 13.31 3.16 -15.48
C LEU A 223 12.37 3.74 -14.41
N LEU A 224 11.62 4.77 -14.77
CA LEU A 224 10.63 5.38 -13.88
C LEU A 224 9.54 4.38 -13.49
N TYR A 225 9.00 3.60 -14.43
CA TYR A 225 8.00 2.57 -14.13
C TYR A 225 8.52 1.51 -13.16
N LEU A 226 9.74 1.02 -13.36
CA LEU A 226 10.33 0.01 -12.49
C LEU A 226 10.56 0.54 -11.09
N THR A 227 11.01 1.78 -10.97
CA THR A 227 11.18 2.45 -9.66
C THR A 227 9.85 2.56 -8.93
N VAL A 228 8.79 3.03 -9.62
CA VAL A 228 7.44 3.11 -9.02
C VAL A 228 6.91 1.74 -8.60
N ILE A 229 7.09 0.71 -9.43
CA ILE A 229 6.66 -0.66 -9.11
C ILE A 229 7.41 -1.18 -7.89
N ALA A 230 8.72 -1.00 -7.83
CA ALA A 230 9.54 -1.48 -6.73
C ALA A 230 9.17 -0.79 -5.40
N THR A 231 9.09 0.53 -5.38
CA THR A 231 8.75 1.29 -4.17
C THR A 231 7.34 0.98 -3.68
N ALA A 232 6.34 1.10 -4.58
CA ALA A 232 4.95 0.89 -4.21
C ALA A 232 4.63 -0.57 -3.80
N GLY A 233 5.34 -1.54 -4.39
CA GLY A 233 5.10 -2.96 -4.15
C GLY A 233 5.81 -3.51 -2.92
N SER A 234 6.96 -2.97 -2.53
CA SER A 234 7.70 -3.49 -1.38
C SER A 234 7.16 -2.96 -0.05
N GLU A 235 7.13 -1.64 0.13
CA GLU A 235 6.80 -1.05 1.43
C GLU A 235 5.39 -1.42 1.91
N THR A 236 4.39 -1.30 1.05
CA THR A 236 2.99 -1.58 1.43
C THR A 236 2.78 -3.04 1.84
N THR A 237 3.47 -3.99 1.19
CA THR A 237 3.38 -5.42 1.53
C THR A 237 4.16 -5.73 2.81
N THR A 238 5.30 -5.10 3.04
CA THR A 238 6.01 -5.14 4.33
C THR A 238 5.08 -4.75 5.48
N ARG A 239 4.34 -3.64 5.31
CA ARG A 239 3.38 -3.18 6.34
C ARG A 239 2.21 -4.15 6.50
N LEU A 240 1.70 -4.74 5.42
CA LEU A 240 0.66 -5.77 5.51
C LEU A 240 1.11 -6.95 6.37
N ILE A 241 2.34 -7.43 6.21
CA ILE A 241 2.89 -8.53 7.00
C ILE A 241 3.00 -8.14 8.49
N GLY A 242 3.51 -6.96 8.79
CA GLY A 242 3.56 -6.43 10.15
C GLY A 242 2.17 -6.29 10.78
N TRP A 243 1.21 -5.71 10.06
CA TRP A 243 -0.17 -5.59 10.55
C TRP A 243 -0.86 -6.93 10.73
N ALA A 244 -0.57 -7.94 9.90
CA ALA A 244 -1.05 -9.30 10.10
C ALA A 244 -0.52 -9.89 11.41
N GLY A 245 0.77 -9.74 11.67
CA GLY A 245 1.40 -10.18 12.92
C GLY A 245 0.78 -9.52 14.15
N LYS A 246 0.65 -8.19 14.16
CA LYS A 246 0.04 -7.42 15.25
C LYS A 246 -1.43 -7.80 15.46
N THR A 247 -2.22 -7.76 14.40
CA THR A 247 -3.66 -7.99 14.51
C THR A 247 -3.96 -9.38 15.05
N LEU A 248 -3.27 -10.41 14.55
CA LEU A 248 -3.47 -11.78 15.02
C LEU A 248 -2.85 -12.06 16.40
N ALA A 249 -1.89 -11.25 16.85
CA ALA A 249 -1.45 -11.28 18.25
C ALA A 249 -2.55 -10.80 19.21
N ASP A 250 -3.32 -9.77 18.80
CA ASP A 250 -4.40 -9.21 19.62
C ASP A 250 -5.64 -10.12 19.68
N VAL A 251 -5.81 -11.04 18.71
CA VAL A 251 -6.97 -11.96 18.64
C VAL A 251 -6.52 -13.43 18.58
N PRO A 252 -5.90 -13.95 19.66
CA PRO A 252 -5.27 -15.28 19.65
C PRO A 252 -6.25 -16.43 19.34
N ASP A 253 -7.54 -16.28 19.68
CA ASP A 253 -8.54 -17.30 19.37
C ASP A 253 -8.78 -17.41 17.85
N GLN A 254 -8.91 -16.29 17.15
CA GLN A 254 -9.04 -16.29 15.70
C GLN A 254 -7.74 -16.76 15.03
N ARG A 255 -6.57 -16.43 15.58
CA ARG A 255 -5.29 -16.97 15.08
C ARG A 255 -5.24 -18.49 15.16
N ARG A 256 -5.62 -19.08 16.31
CA ARG A 256 -5.67 -20.56 16.48
C ARG A 256 -6.63 -21.20 15.49
N GLU A 257 -7.77 -20.56 15.25
CA GLU A 257 -8.71 -21.03 14.24
C GLU A 257 -8.09 -21.08 12.84
N LEU A 258 -7.24 -20.11 12.46
CA LEU A 258 -6.52 -20.12 11.17
C LEU A 258 -5.46 -21.23 11.12
N VAL A 259 -4.88 -21.63 12.24
CA VAL A 259 -3.97 -22.81 12.31
C VAL A 259 -4.73 -24.10 12.06
N GLU A 260 -5.93 -24.23 12.64
CA GLU A 260 -6.79 -25.41 12.49
C GLU A 260 -7.48 -25.47 11.13
N ASN A 261 -7.81 -24.31 10.55
CA ASN A 261 -8.58 -24.16 9.30
C ASN A 261 -7.90 -23.18 8.34
N PRO A 262 -6.78 -23.58 7.69
CA PRO A 262 -6.00 -22.69 6.81
C PRO A 262 -6.78 -22.14 5.60
N GLU A 263 -7.90 -22.76 5.24
CA GLU A 263 -8.78 -22.28 4.17
C GLU A 263 -9.40 -20.90 4.45
N PHE A 264 -9.43 -20.44 5.69
CA PHE A 264 -9.87 -19.09 6.05
C PHE A 264 -8.77 -18.03 5.89
N ILE A 265 -7.50 -18.40 5.69
CA ILE A 265 -6.38 -17.45 5.55
C ILE A 265 -6.62 -16.42 4.44
N PRO A 266 -7.08 -16.76 3.23
CA PRO A 266 -7.37 -15.75 2.22
C PRO A 266 -8.39 -14.70 2.67
N GLN A 267 -9.43 -15.13 3.40
CA GLN A 267 -10.45 -14.23 3.95
C GLN A 267 -9.90 -13.38 5.10
N ALA A 268 -9.07 -13.96 5.95
CA ALA A 268 -8.38 -13.24 7.02
C ALA A 268 -7.47 -12.13 6.47
N ILE A 269 -6.76 -12.37 5.35
CA ILE A 269 -5.95 -11.34 4.68
C ILE A 269 -6.82 -10.17 4.17
N GLU A 270 -7.99 -10.45 3.58
CA GLU A 270 -8.92 -9.38 3.19
C GLU A 270 -9.40 -8.56 4.40
N GLU A 271 -9.69 -9.24 5.51
CA GLU A 271 -10.12 -8.55 6.74
C GLU A 271 -8.97 -7.75 7.38
N ILE A 272 -7.72 -8.26 7.36
CA ILE A 272 -6.53 -7.51 7.80
C ILE A 272 -6.35 -6.26 6.94
N LEU A 273 -6.44 -6.39 5.62
CA LEU A 273 -6.35 -5.27 4.68
C LEU A 273 -7.42 -4.22 4.92
N ARG A 274 -8.66 -4.64 5.20
CA ARG A 274 -9.74 -3.73 5.58
C ARG A 274 -9.46 -3.04 6.91
N TRP A 275 -9.11 -3.83 7.91
CA TRP A 275 -8.99 -3.42 9.31
C TRP A 275 -7.79 -2.51 9.55
N GLU A 276 -6.64 -2.86 8.97
CA GLU A 276 -5.37 -2.15 9.11
C GLU A 276 -4.75 -1.84 7.74
N PRO A 277 -5.35 -0.94 6.94
CA PRO A 277 -4.77 -0.57 5.66
C PRO A 277 -3.38 0.07 5.85
N PRO A 278 -2.36 -0.35 5.09
CA PRO A 278 -1.03 0.28 5.13
C PRO A 278 -1.06 1.78 4.87
N ALA A 279 -1.83 2.22 3.87
CA ALA A 279 -2.08 3.63 3.60
C ALA A 279 -3.45 4.04 4.16
N LEU A 280 -3.46 4.97 5.12
CA LEU A 280 -4.68 5.45 5.77
C LEU A 280 -5.49 6.42 4.92
N GLN A 281 -4.85 7.05 3.96
CA GLN A 281 -5.42 8.15 3.19
C GLN A 281 -4.82 8.24 1.80
N ILE A 282 -5.58 8.85 0.89
CA ILE A 282 -5.16 9.22 -0.45
C ILE A 282 -5.50 10.69 -0.63
N ALA A 283 -4.55 11.50 -1.13
CA ALA A 283 -4.82 12.90 -1.45
C ALA A 283 -5.23 13.08 -2.92
N ARG A 284 -6.04 14.08 -3.18
CA ARG A 284 -6.40 14.55 -4.52
C ARG A 284 -6.49 16.07 -4.56
N TYR A 285 -6.17 16.64 -5.72
CA TYR A 285 -6.38 18.05 -5.99
C TYR A 285 -7.79 18.26 -6.55
N VAL A 286 -8.48 19.29 -6.05
CA VAL A 286 -9.86 19.63 -6.44
C VAL A 286 -9.83 20.61 -7.60
N THR A 287 -10.43 20.26 -8.74
CA THR A 287 -10.35 21.04 -10.01
C THR A 287 -11.50 22.04 -10.17
N ARG A 288 -12.53 21.98 -9.33
CA ARG A 288 -13.71 22.85 -9.35
C ARG A 288 -14.39 22.86 -8.01
N ASP A 289 -15.18 23.88 -7.71
CA ASP A 289 -15.99 23.91 -6.51
C ASP A 289 -16.92 22.69 -6.43
N VAL A 290 -16.96 22.02 -5.27
CA VAL A 290 -17.84 20.89 -5.00
C VAL A 290 -18.54 21.03 -3.67
N GLU A 291 -19.76 20.50 -3.61
CA GLU A 291 -20.60 20.58 -2.41
C GLU A 291 -20.66 19.23 -1.68
N TYR A 292 -20.33 19.24 -0.40
CA TYR A 292 -20.53 18.13 0.53
C TYR A 292 -21.21 18.64 1.80
N TYR A 293 -22.30 18.02 2.20
CA TYR A 293 -23.00 18.32 3.46
C TYR A 293 -23.36 19.81 3.63
N GLY A 294 -23.71 20.50 2.52
CA GLY A 294 -24.04 21.92 2.50
C GLY A 294 -22.85 22.87 2.69
N GLN A 295 -21.64 22.38 2.53
CA GLN A 295 -20.40 23.14 2.56
C GLN A 295 -19.68 23.03 1.22
N THR A 296 -19.15 24.16 0.74
CA THR A 296 -18.37 24.21 -0.52
C THR A 296 -16.92 23.92 -0.24
N VAL A 297 -16.34 22.97 -0.97
CA VAL A 297 -14.89 22.77 -1.10
C VAL A 297 -14.44 23.54 -2.33
N PRO A 298 -13.62 24.59 -2.19
CA PRO A 298 -13.20 25.41 -3.32
C PRO A 298 -12.28 24.68 -4.30
N GLU A 299 -12.32 25.08 -5.56
CA GLU A 299 -11.27 24.76 -6.53
C GLU A 299 -9.88 25.09 -5.96
N GLY A 300 -8.90 24.25 -6.23
CA GLY A 300 -7.54 24.41 -5.72
C GLY A 300 -7.27 23.76 -4.36
N SER A 301 -8.30 23.26 -3.69
CA SER A 301 -8.16 22.59 -2.40
C SER A 301 -7.47 21.23 -2.52
N ALA A 302 -6.82 20.80 -1.43
CA ALA A 302 -6.42 19.42 -1.23
C ALA A 302 -7.55 18.66 -0.53
N MET A 303 -7.94 17.49 -1.07
CA MET A 303 -8.92 16.60 -0.48
C MET A 303 -8.26 15.29 -0.06
N LEU A 304 -8.35 14.92 1.22
CA LEU A 304 -7.98 13.61 1.71
C LEU A 304 -9.18 12.66 1.70
N MET A 305 -9.00 11.50 1.12
CA MET A 305 -9.91 10.37 1.23
C MET A 305 -9.37 9.47 2.35
N LEU A 306 -10.03 9.48 3.52
CA LEU A 306 -9.60 8.72 4.69
C LEU A 306 -9.97 7.24 4.54
N VAL A 307 -9.09 6.49 3.89
CA VAL A 307 -9.26 5.05 3.60
C VAL A 307 -9.48 4.25 4.89
N GLY A 308 -8.69 4.53 5.94
CA GLY A 308 -8.83 3.86 7.23
C GLY A 308 -10.20 4.08 7.89
N ALA A 309 -10.75 5.29 7.78
CA ALA A 309 -12.10 5.60 8.27
C ALA A 309 -13.17 4.89 7.42
N ALA A 310 -13.08 4.99 6.10
CA ALA A 310 -14.03 4.38 5.16
C ALA A 310 -14.10 2.86 5.33
N ASN A 311 -12.97 2.21 5.60
CA ASN A 311 -12.90 0.76 5.81
C ASN A 311 -13.54 0.30 7.13
N ARG A 312 -13.76 1.19 8.08
CA ARG A 312 -14.44 0.89 9.36
C ARG A 312 -15.83 1.51 9.43
N ASP A 313 -16.32 2.16 8.38
CA ASP A 313 -17.63 2.77 8.35
C ASP A 313 -18.75 1.72 8.58
N HIS A 314 -19.45 1.84 9.71
CA HIS A 314 -20.54 0.95 10.08
C HIS A 314 -21.72 0.98 9.10
N ARG A 315 -21.85 2.04 8.28
CA ARG A 315 -22.88 2.15 7.23
C ARG A 315 -22.62 1.14 6.11
N ARG A 316 -21.35 0.86 5.85
CA ARG A 316 -20.90 -0.12 4.84
C ARG A 316 -20.69 -1.50 5.42
N PHE A 317 -20.04 -1.59 6.58
CA PHE A 317 -19.60 -2.83 7.23
C PHE A 317 -20.44 -3.16 8.47
N ALA A 318 -21.78 -2.96 8.37
CA ALA A 318 -22.69 -3.31 9.44
C ALA A 318 -22.64 -4.82 9.76
N PRO A 319 -22.93 -5.20 11.04
CA PRO A 319 -23.28 -4.31 12.15
C PRO A 319 -22.05 -3.69 12.85
N ASN A 320 -20.86 -4.25 12.71
CA ASN A 320 -19.66 -3.97 13.52
C ASN A 320 -18.46 -3.66 12.62
N GLY A 321 -18.46 -2.52 11.90
CA GLY A 321 -17.37 -2.10 11.03
C GLY A 321 -16.03 -1.92 11.78
N ASP A 322 -16.09 -1.61 13.06
CA ASP A 322 -15.01 -1.39 14.00
C ASP A 322 -14.58 -2.64 14.80
N VAL A 323 -14.96 -3.83 14.35
CA VAL A 323 -14.54 -5.13 14.93
C VAL A 323 -13.80 -5.93 13.87
N PHE A 324 -12.66 -6.50 14.23
CA PHE A 324 -11.95 -7.47 13.41
C PHE A 324 -12.60 -8.84 13.50
N ASP A 325 -12.89 -9.46 12.34
CA ASP A 325 -13.59 -10.74 12.27
C ASP A 325 -13.19 -11.49 10.99
N ILE A 326 -12.43 -12.60 11.13
CA ILE A 326 -11.98 -13.43 10.01
C ILE A 326 -13.16 -14.08 9.24
N HIS A 327 -14.36 -14.11 9.83
CA HIS A 327 -15.58 -14.63 9.20
C HIS A 327 -16.45 -13.54 8.57
N ARG A 328 -16.00 -12.28 8.60
CA ARG A 328 -16.75 -11.20 8.00
C ARG A 328 -17.10 -11.50 6.54
N GLU A 329 -18.38 -11.30 6.19
CA GLU A 329 -18.80 -11.30 4.79
C GLU A 329 -17.96 -10.31 3.99
N GLN A 330 -17.27 -10.82 2.97
CA GLN A 330 -16.39 -10.00 2.16
C GLN A 330 -17.16 -8.94 1.37
N LYS A 331 -16.85 -7.68 1.64
CA LYS A 331 -17.30 -6.53 0.87
C LYS A 331 -16.06 -5.77 0.40
N SER A 332 -16.16 -5.11 -0.76
CA SER A 332 -15.05 -4.28 -1.23
C SER A 332 -14.70 -3.22 -0.20
N HIS A 333 -13.43 -3.16 0.18
CA HIS A 333 -12.82 -2.13 1.03
C HIS A 333 -11.97 -1.18 0.19
N MET A 334 -11.58 -0.04 0.74
CA MET A 334 -10.89 1.04 0.02
C MET A 334 -9.37 0.93 0.05
N THR A 335 -8.78 -0.12 0.66
CA THR A 335 -7.33 -0.28 0.81
C THR A 335 -6.60 -0.29 -0.53
N PHE A 336 -7.20 -0.85 -1.56
CA PHE A 336 -6.67 -0.85 -2.93
C PHE A 336 -7.22 0.29 -3.80
N GLY A 337 -7.92 1.25 -3.21
CA GLY A 337 -8.60 2.32 -3.95
C GLY A 337 -9.76 1.82 -4.80
N ALA A 338 -10.17 2.64 -5.77
CA ALA A 338 -11.21 2.33 -6.76
C ALA A 338 -10.96 3.09 -8.07
N GLY A 339 -11.75 2.82 -9.11
CA GLY A 339 -11.70 3.55 -10.39
C GLY A 339 -10.39 3.36 -11.15
N THR A 340 -9.94 4.42 -11.81
CA THR A 340 -8.77 4.40 -12.71
C THR A 340 -7.48 4.02 -12.00
N HIS A 341 -7.33 4.42 -10.74
CA HIS A 341 -6.15 4.13 -9.90
C HIS A 341 -6.30 2.91 -8.99
N PHE A 342 -7.28 2.03 -9.21
CA PHE A 342 -7.36 0.77 -8.45
C PHE A 342 -6.02 0.05 -8.45
N CYS A 343 -5.50 -0.36 -7.31
CA CYS A 343 -4.14 -0.87 -7.15
C CYS A 343 -3.81 -1.99 -8.13
N MET A 344 -2.75 -1.81 -8.91
CA MET A 344 -2.30 -2.80 -9.90
C MET A 344 -1.70 -4.04 -9.25
N GLY A 345 -1.00 -3.84 -8.12
CA GLY A 345 -0.38 -4.91 -7.33
C GLY A 345 -1.35 -5.68 -6.44
N ASN A 346 -2.67 -5.38 -6.47
CA ASN A 346 -3.63 -5.95 -5.52
C ASN A 346 -3.66 -7.50 -5.48
N ALA A 347 -3.47 -8.16 -6.62
CA ALA A 347 -3.41 -9.63 -6.69
C ALA A 347 -2.10 -10.16 -6.09
N LEU A 348 -1.00 -9.45 -6.30
CA LEU A 348 0.31 -9.82 -5.77
C LEU A 348 0.35 -9.64 -4.24
N ALA A 349 -0.11 -8.50 -3.72
CA ALA A 349 -0.17 -8.24 -2.28
C ALA A 349 -1.01 -9.29 -1.52
N ARG A 350 -2.14 -9.70 -2.09
CA ARG A 350 -2.97 -10.79 -1.55
C ARG A 350 -2.24 -12.12 -1.55
N LEU A 351 -1.55 -12.44 -2.63
CA LEU A 351 -0.78 -13.67 -2.76
C LEU A 351 0.36 -13.70 -1.74
N GLU A 352 1.13 -12.63 -1.63
CA GLU A 352 2.23 -12.50 -0.68
C GLU A 352 1.74 -12.56 0.77
N GLY A 353 0.70 -11.78 1.12
CA GLY A 353 0.11 -11.80 2.46
C GLY A 353 -0.40 -13.19 2.84
N ARG A 354 -1.09 -13.89 1.91
CA ARG A 354 -1.56 -15.26 2.12
C ARG A 354 -0.41 -16.22 2.38
N ILE A 355 0.61 -16.22 1.51
CA ILE A 355 1.76 -17.14 1.65
C ILE A 355 2.53 -16.83 2.93
N ALA A 356 2.79 -15.57 3.23
CA ALA A 356 3.45 -15.17 4.46
C ALA A 356 2.72 -15.73 5.69
N LEU A 357 1.40 -15.53 5.76
CA LEU A 357 0.61 -15.98 6.89
C LEU A 357 0.54 -17.52 6.97
N GLU A 358 0.35 -18.22 5.87
CA GLU A 358 0.38 -19.68 5.81
C GLU A 358 1.71 -20.24 6.34
N GLU A 359 2.84 -19.69 5.90
CA GLU A 359 4.17 -20.18 6.27
C GLU A 359 4.57 -19.78 7.71
N ILE A 360 4.09 -18.62 8.21
CA ILE A 360 4.26 -18.22 9.60
C ILE A 360 3.46 -19.16 10.52
N LEU A 361 2.16 -19.31 10.30
CA LEU A 361 1.29 -20.13 11.16
C LEU A 361 1.72 -21.60 11.22
N LYS A 362 2.29 -22.11 10.14
CA LYS A 362 2.84 -23.48 10.08
C LYS A 362 4.06 -23.68 11.00
N ARG A 363 4.87 -22.64 11.23
CA ARG A 363 6.12 -22.71 12.00
C ARG A 363 5.97 -22.14 13.41
N PHE A 364 5.20 -21.07 13.51
CA PHE A 364 4.99 -20.28 14.71
C PHE A 364 3.50 -20.08 14.92
N PRO A 365 2.78 -21.11 15.44
CA PRO A 365 1.32 -21.03 15.63
C PRO A 365 0.92 -20.05 16.74
N GLU A 366 1.83 -19.77 17.68
CA GLU A 366 1.62 -18.86 18.79
C GLU A 366 2.73 -17.82 18.87
N TRP A 367 2.35 -16.56 19.06
CA TRP A 367 3.31 -15.47 19.29
C TRP A 367 2.71 -14.33 20.11
N GLU A 368 3.60 -13.56 20.72
CA GLU A 368 3.30 -12.29 21.39
C GLU A 368 4.29 -11.22 20.92
N VAL A 369 3.80 -10.00 20.64
CA VAL A 369 4.67 -8.90 20.21
C VAL A 369 5.46 -8.35 21.38
N ASP A 370 6.77 -8.17 21.22
CA ASP A 370 7.65 -7.47 22.18
C ASP A 370 7.49 -5.95 22.02
N TRP A 371 6.42 -5.41 22.58
CA TRP A 371 6.11 -3.98 22.50
C TRP A 371 7.19 -3.06 23.08
N ALA A 372 8.03 -3.56 23.98
CA ALA A 372 9.12 -2.78 24.55
C ALA A 372 10.23 -2.49 23.53
N ASN A 373 10.36 -3.33 22.51
CA ASN A 373 11.40 -3.25 21.48
C ASN A 373 10.84 -3.00 20.07
N ALA A 374 9.52 -3.02 19.88
CA ALA A 374 8.89 -2.69 18.60
C ALA A 374 9.11 -1.20 18.27
N LYS A 375 9.44 -0.92 17.01
CA LYS A 375 9.72 0.43 16.52
C LYS A 375 8.78 0.77 15.37
N PRO A 376 7.98 1.85 15.49
CA PRO A 376 7.16 2.32 14.39
C PRO A 376 8.04 2.79 13.22
N SER A 377 7.50 2.74 12.02
CA SER A 377 8.09 3.38 10.85
C SER A 377 8.01 4.90 10.99
N GLU A 378 9.01 5.61 10.51
CA GLU A 378 9.05 7.07 10.53
C GLU A 378 8.16 7.73 9.48
N THR A 379 7.60 6.96 8.53
CA THR A 379 6.73 7.50 7.47
C THR A 379 5.27 7.50 7.89
N ALA A 380 4.60 8.64 7.71
CA ALA A 380 3.16 8.76 7.95
C ALA A 380 2.30 8.30 6.74
N ALA A 381 2.88 8.28 5.54
CA ALA A 381 2.16 7.93 4.31
C ALA A 381 1.80 6.44 4.24
N VAL A 382 2.73 5.56 4.68
CA VAL A 382 2.54 4.11 4.73
C VAL A 382 2.91 3.61 6.12
N ARG A 383 1.92 3.48 6.97
CA ARG A 383 2.10 3.21 8.41
C ARG A 383 2.41 1.75 8.74
N GLY A 384 3.16 1.55 9.79
CA GLY A 384 3.50 0.23 10.33
C GLY A 384 4.75 0.30 11.18
N TRP A 385 5.50 -0.79 11.20
CA TRP A 385 6.73 -0.90 11.99
C TRP A 385 7.96 -0.94 11.09
N ALA A 386 9.05 -0.34 11.59
CA ALA A 386 10.41 -0.56 11.11
C ALA A 386 11.01 -1.84 11.71
N SER A 387 10.53 -2.27 12.90
CA SER A 387 10.91 -3.53 13.53
C SER A 387 9.79 -3.96 14.47
N MET A 388 9.39 -5.23 14.40
CA MET A 388 8.35 -5.81 15.26
C MET A 388 8.81 -7.16 15.80
N PRO A 389 9.73 -7.17 16.79
CA PRO A 389 10.20 -8.37 17.45
C PRO A 389 9.04 -9.10 18.16
N THR A 390 9.07 -10.40 18.12
CA THR A 390 7.97 -11.24 18.59
C THR A 390 8.53 -12.44 19.33
N PHE A 391 7.96 -12.76 20.49
CA PHE A 391 8.21 -14.01 21.19
C PHE A 391 7.39 -15.10 20.55
N VAL A 392 7.97 -16.26 20.29
CA VAL A 392 7.32 -17.44 19.70
C VAL A 392 7.48 -18.66 20.58
N SER A 393 6.50 -19.58 20.55
CA SER A 393 6.50 -20.80 21.34
C SER A 393 6.05 -22.02 20.51
#